data_a604a0cb2c3e459be00ff7f358a55514
#
_entry.id   a604a0cb2c3e459be00ff7f358a55514
#
_cell.length_a   1.000
_cell.length_b   1.000
_cell.length_c   1.000
_cell.angle_alpha   90.00
_cell.angle_beta   90.00
_cell.angle_gamma   90.00
#
_symmetry.space_group_name_H-M   'P 1'
#
loop_
_entity.id
_entity.type
_entity.pdbx_description
1 polymer ?
#
loop_
_entity_poly.entity_id
_entity_poly.type
_entity_poly.pdbx_seq_one_letter_code
_entity_poly.pdbx_strand_id
1 'polypeptide(L)'
;MFNFITCPIEHPAEDGQGMSIGNLLKTPVFIISILLMICAGASELSMAQWASAFAESALDLSKAMGDIAGPCLFAVTMGISRSLYGKYGDRLDLIKFMIGSGMLCLICYLVASLSDIPMLGLAGCIICGFSVGIMWPGTISICSGKMPSGGTAMFAL
;
A
#
# COMPACT_ATOMS: atom_id res chain seq x y z
N MET A 1 -2.99 18.04 27.19
CA MET A 1 -2.13 17.16 28.01
C MET A 1 -2.18 15.77 27.39
N PHE A 2 -1.15 15.38 26.66
CA PHE A 2 -1.09 14.02 26.10
C PHE A 2 -0.69 13.09 27.24
N ASN A 3 -1.61 12.23 27.68
CA ASN A 3 -1.26 11.11 28.53
C ASN A 3 -0.45 10.14 27.65
N PHE A 4 0.85 10.10 27.84
CA PHE A 4 1.67 9.04 27.29
C PHE A 4 1.21 7.74 27.95
N ILE A 5 0.42 6.98 27.22
CA ILE A 5 0.14 5.59 27.57
C ILE A 5 1.50 4.91 27.49
N THR A 6 2.00 4.43 28.61
CA THR A 6 3.17 3.57 28.67
C THR A 6 2.83 2.30 27.92
N CYS A 7 3.14 2.27 26.64
CA CYS A 7 3.08 1.04 25.86
C CYS A 7 4.18 0.10 26.40
N PRO A 8 3.87 -1.14 26.81
CA PRO A 8 4.90 -2.08 27.17
C PRO A 8 5.79 -2.28 25.93
N ILE A 9 7.00 -1.77 25.99
CA ILE A 9 8.03 -2.05 24.98
C ILE A 9 8.46 -3.48 25.29
N GLU A 10 7.95 -4.44 24.55
CA GLU A 10 8.58 -5.76 24.49
C GLU A 10 9.96 -5.52 23.88
N HIS A 11 10.97 -5.55 24.72
CA HIS A 11 12.35 -5.60 24.23
C HIS A 11 12.46 -6.89 23.43
N PRO A 12 12.76 -6.86 22.12
CA PRO A 12 13.11 -8.07 21.39
C PRO A 12 14.24 -8.72 22.17
N ALA A 13 14.07 -10.00 22.51
CA ALA A 13 15.05 -10.73 23.30
C ALA A 13 16.46 -10.42 22.78
N GLU A 14 17.34 -9.97 23.65
CA GLU A 14 18.74 -9.59 23.32
C GLU A 14 19.56 -10.72 22.71
N ASP A 15 19.03 -11.94 22.65
CA ASP A 15 19.66 -13.14 22.10
C ASP A 15 19.48 -13.34 20.58
N GLY A 16 18.78 -12.43 19.88
CA GLY A 16 18.63 -12.51 18.44
C GLY A 16 19.71 -11.71 17.70
N GLN A 17 20.84 -12.32 17.35
CA GLN A 17 21.62 -11.82 16.21
C GLN A 17 20.69 -11.77 15.01
N GLY A 18 20.13 -10.57 14.73
CA GLY A 18 19.33 -10.36 13.53
C GLY A 18 20.13 -10.81 12.31
N MET A 19 19.46 -11.39 11.32
CA MET A 19 20.13 -11.86 10.11
C MET A 19 20.94 -10.71 9.51
N SER A 20 22.22 -11.01 9.14
CA SER A 20 23.03 -10.07 8.38
C SER A 20 22.33 -9.71 7.07
N ILE A 21 22.44 -8.44 6.64
CA ILE A 21 21.88 -7.93 5.38
C ILE A 21 22.24 -8.85 4.20
N GLY A 22 23.49 -9.37 4.17
CA GLY A 22 23.91 -10.31 3.12
C GLY A 22 23.15 -11.64 3.12
N ASN A 23 22.69 -12.11 4.27
CA ASN A 23 21.88 -13.33 4.39
C ASN A 23 20.41 -13.04 4.05
N LEU A 24 19.90 -11.87 4.40
CA LEU A 24 18.55 -11.41 4.01
C LEU A 24 18.42 -11.36 2.49
N LEU A 25 19.38 -10.77 1.80
CA LEU A 25 19.41 -10.66 0.32
C LEU A 25 19.54 -12.02 -0.39
N LYS A 26 19.92 -13.09 0.32
CA LYS A 26 19.93 -14.46 -0.23
C LYS A 26 18.60 -15.20 -0.01
N THR A 27 17.72 -14.64 0.81
CA THR A 27 16.44 -15.26 1.15
C THR A 27 15.40 -14.92 0.09
N PRO A 28 14.84 -15.90 -0.65
CA PRO A 28 13.90 -15.60 -1.74
C PRO A 28 12.64 -14.88 -1.26
N VAL A 29 12.17 -15.16 -0.05
CA VAL A 29 11.02 -14.46 0.55
C VAL A 29 11.29 -12.97 0.68
N PHE A 30 12.49 -12.58 1.10
CA PHE A 30 12.88 -11.19 1.25
C PHE A 30 12.97 -10.47 -0.10
N ILE A 31 13.58 -11.10 -1.10
CA ILE A 31 13.67 -10.55 -2.47
C ILE A 31 12.27 -10.33 -3.06
N ILE A 32 11.38 -11.33 -2.92
CA ILE A 32 10.00 -11.21 -3.40
C ILE A 32 9.27 -10.08 -2.67
N SER A 33 9.47 -9.93 -1.36
CA SER A 33 8.86 -8.83 -0.58
C SER A 33 9.34 -7.45 -1.06
N ILE A 34 10.63 -7.28 -1.32
CA ILE A 34 11.18 -6.03 -1.90
C ILE A 34 10.56 -5.75 -3.26
N LEU A 35 10.48 -6.75 -4.15
CA LEU A 35 9.87 -6.58 -5.46
C LEU A 35 8.39 -6.19 -5.35
N LEU A 36 7.65 -6.83 -4.44
CA LEU A 36 6.25 -6.46 -4.18
C LEU A 36 6.12 -5.03 -3.65
N MET A 37 7.03 -4.58 -2.78
CA MET A 37 7.02 -3.20 -2.27
C MET A 37 7.35 -2.19 -3.37
N ILE A 38 8.31 -2.48 -4.25
CA ILE A 38 8.62 -1.63 -5.41
C ILE A 38 7.40 -1.54 -6.34
N CYS A 39 6.76 -2.66 -6.66
CA CYS A 39 5.55 -2.67 -7.49
C CYS A 39 4.40 -1.91 -6.84
N ALA A 40 4.20 -2.08 -5.54
CA ALA A 40 3.17 -1.37 -4.79
C ALA A 40 3.41 0.14 -4.79
N GLY A 41 4.65 0.57 -4.52
CA GLY A 41 5.04 1.98 -4.56
C GLY A 41 4.91 2.60 -5.95
N ALA A 42 5.35 1.90 -6.99
CA ALA A 42 5.19 2.34 -8.37
C ALA A 42 3.71 2.50 -8.75
N SER A 43 2.87 1.54 -8.36
CA SER A 43 1.42 1.60 -8.61
C SER A 43 0.76 2.76 -7.86
N GLU A 44 1.10 2.97 -6.60
CA GLU A 44 0.57 4.06 -5.78
C GLU A 44 0.95 5.43 -6.38
N LEU A 45 2.23 5.65 -6.62
CA LEU A 45 2.74 6.93 -7.11
C LEU A 45 2.22 7.27 -8.51
N SER A 46 2.22 6.30 -9.43
CA SER A 46 1.75 6.53 -10.79
C SER A 46 0.28 6.94 -10.81
N MET A 47 -0.58 6.22 -10.11
CA MET A 47 -2.00 6.51 -10.11
C MET A 47 -2.31 7.82 -9.36
N ALA A 48 -1.62 8.12 -8.25
CA ALA A 48 -1.79 9.36 -7.52
C ALA A 48 -1.43 10.59 -8.37
N GLN A 49 -0.40 10.49 -9.22
CA GLN A 49 -0.01 11.57 -10.13
C GLN A 49 -1.04 11.80 -11.25
N TRP A 50 -1.65 10.74 -11.78
CA TRP A 50 -2.66 10.86 -12.83
C TRP A 50 -4.03 11.26 -12.30
N ALA A 51 -4.30 11.06 -11.01
CA ALA A 51 -5.59 11.37 -10.38
C ALA A 51 -6.00 12.83 -10.55
N SER A 52 -5.05 13.77 -10.52
CA SER A 52 -5.30 15.19 -10.79
C SER A 52 -5.81 15.43 -12.21
N ALA A 53 -5.13 14.88 -13.22
CA ALA A 53 -5.52 15.07 -14.61
C ALA A 53 -6.90 14.45 -14.92
N PHE A 54 -7.21 13.30 -14.33
CA PHE A 54 -8.54 12.72 -14.46
C PHE A 54 -9.61 13.53 -13.75
N ALA A 55 -9.31 14.11 -12.58
CA ALA A 55 -10.25 14.97 -11.87
C ALA A 55 -10.55 16.26 -12.65
N GLU A 56 -9.55 16.90 -13.25
CA GLU A 56 -9.73 18.05 -14.14
C GLU A 56 -10.65 17.69 -15.30
N SER A 57 -10.34 16.61 -16.02
CA SER A 57 -11.09 16.22 -17.22
C SER A 57 -12.48 15.68 -16.93
N ALA A 58 -12.69 14.99 -15.80
CA ALA A 58 -13.95 14.36 -15.45
C ALA A 58 -14.97 15.33 -14.85
N LEU A 59 -14.49 16.31 -14.09
CA LEU A 59 -15.31 17.23 -13.30
C LEU A 59 -15.29 18.66 -13.84
N ASP A 60 -14.61 18.90 -14.97
CA ASP A 60 -14.41 20.23 -15.57
C ASP A 60 -13.87 21.27 -14.56
N LEU A 61 -12.91 20.81 -13.74
CA LEU A 61 -12.29 21.61 -12.70
C LEU A 61 -11.13 22.42 -13.24
N SER A 62 -10.85 23.57 -12.60
CA SER A 62 -9.57 24.25 -12.81
C SER A 62 -8.42 23.35 -12.36
N LYS A 63 -7.23 23.54 -12.94
CA LYS A 63 -6.03 22.75 -12.59
C LYS A 63 -5.78 22.73 -11.08
N ALA A 64 -5.88 23.89 -10.41
CA ALA A 64 -5.67 23.99 -8.97
C ALA A 64 -6.68 23.15 -8.16
N MET A 65 -7.92 23.05 -8.61
CA MET A 65 -8.94 22.22 -7.97
C MET A 65 -8.73 20.73 -8.28
N GLY A 66 -8.32 20.39 -9.49
CA GLY A 66 -7.98 19.02 -9.89
C GLY A 66 -6.80 18.46 -9.09
N ASP A 67 -5.76 19.28 -8.90
CA ASP A 67 -4.57 18.92 -8.09
C ASP A 67 -4.91 18.64 -6.62
N ILE A 68 -5.99 19.21 -6.11
CA ILE A 68 -6.46 18.95 -4.74
C ILE A 68 -7.44 17.77 -4.75
N ALA A 69 -8.46 17.79 -5.60
CA ALA A 69 -9.56 16.84 -5.57
C ALA A 69 -9.14 15.41 -5.93
N GLY A 70 -8.34 15.23 -7.00
CA GLY A 70 -7.90 13.91 -7.46
C GLY A 70 -7.09 13.17 -6.42
N PRO A 71 -5.93 13.69 -5.98
CA PRO A 71 -5.12 13.06 -4.94
C PRO A 71 -5.83 12.91 -3.60
N CYS A 72 -6.72 13.86 -3.24
CA CYS A 72 -7.50 13.77 -2.02
C CYS A 72 -8.46 12.55 -2.04
N LEU A 73 -9.22 12.36 -3.12
CA LEU A 73 -10.12 11.23 -3.29
C LEU A 73 -9.36 9.89 -3.26
N PHE A 74 -8.21 9.84 -3.94
CA PHE A 74 -7.33 8.68 -3.90
C PHE A 74 -6.84 8.39 -2.47
N ALA A 75 -6.36 9.40 -1.74
CA ALA A 75 -5.85 9.25 -0.38
C ALA A 75 -6.93 8.84 0.63
N VAL A 76 -8.15 9.37 0.48
CA VAL A 76 -9.30 9.00 1.34
C VAL A 76 -9.62 7.52 1.20
N THR A 77 -9.72 7.00 -0.03
CA THR A 77 -10.02 5.57 -0.25
C THR A 77 -8.89 4.68 0.23
N MET A 78 -7.63 5.11 0.06
CA MET A 78 -6.47 4.42 0.61
C MET A 78 -6.52 4.38 2.15
N GLY A 79 -6.87 5.49 2.80
CA GLY A 79 -7.04 5.57 4.25
C GLY A 79 -8.16 4.66 4.76
N ILE A 80 -9.29 4.59 4.04
CA ILE A 80 -10.40 3.68 4.35
C ILE A 80 -9.92 2.22 4.28
N SER A 81 -9.20 1.83 3.22
CA SER A 81 -8.66 0.49 3.06
C SER A 81 -7.74 0.09 4.23
N ARG A 82 -6.83 0.98 4.62
CA ARG A 82 -5.93 0.77 5.78
C ARG A 82 -6.68 0.66 7.09
N SER A 83 -7.71 1.48 7.29
CA SER A 83 -8.56 1.44 8.49
C SER A 83 -9.36 0.14 8.59
N LEU A 84 -9.91 -0.33 7.46
CA LEU A 84 -10.61 -1.61 7.39
C LEU A 84 -9.67 -2.79 7.68
N TYR A 85 -8.47 -2.74 7.13
CA TYR A 85 -7.46 -3.77 7.42
C TYR A 85 -7.06 -3.74 8.90
N GLY A 86 -6.84 -2.58 9.50
CA GLY A 86 -6.53 -2.46 10.92
C GLY A 86 -7.62 -3.04 11.83
N LYS A 87 -8.89 -2.96 11.39
CA LYS A 87 -10.03 -3.47 12.17
C LYS A 87 -10.31 -4.96 11.95
N TYR A 88 -10.12 -5.47 10.74
CA TYR A 88 -10.54 -6.81 10.34
C TYR A 88 -9.38 -7.71 9.93
N GLY A 89 -8.15 -7.21 9.92
CA GLY A 89 -6.96 -7.93 9.41
C GLY A 89 -6.73 -9.28 10.06
N ASP A 90 -6.98 -9.40 11.37
CA ASP A 90 -6.82 -10.65 12.13
C ASP A 90 -7.80 -11.76 11.68
N ARG A 91 -8.88 -11.39 11.00
CA ARG A 91 -9.92 -12.33 10.53
C ARG A 91 -9.78 -12.67 9.05
N LEU A 92 -8.93 -11.95 8.33
CA LEU A 92 -8.78 -12.09 6.89
C LEU A 92 -7.54 -12.95 6.57
N ASP A 93 -7.69 -13.82 5.58
CA ASP A 93 -6.52 -14.47 4.96
C ASP A 93 -5.75 -13.39 4.17
N LEU A 94 -4.68 -12.91 4.76
CA LEU A 94 -3.90 -11.79 4.25
C LEU A 94 -3.40 -12.04 2.82
N ILE A 95 -3.00 -13.28 2.50
CA ILE A 95 -2.49 -13.63 1.17
C ILE A 95 -3.60 -13.50 0.12
N LYS A 96 -4.79 -14.04 0.40
CA LYS A 96 -5.94 -13.93 -0.50
C LYS A 96 -6.39 -12.49 -0.67
N PHE A 97 -6.38 -11.73 0.42
CA PHE A 97 -6.73 -10.32 0.39
C PHE A 97 -5.75 -9.51 -0.47
N MET A 98 -4.44 -9.76 -0.35
CA MET A 98 -3.43 -9.11 -1.19
C MET A 98 -3.54 -9.49 -2.67
N ILE A 99 -3.82 -10.75 -2.98
CA ILE A 99 -4.06 -11.18 -4.36
C ILE A 99 -5.29 -10.46 -4.93
N GLY A 100 -6.39 -10.40 -4.19
CA GLY A 100 -7.58 -9.67 -4.57
C GLY A 100 -7.32 -8.18 -4.81
N SER A 101 -6.54 -7.55 -3.94
CA SER A 101 -6.11 -6.14 -4.09
C SER A 101 -5.24 -5.95 -5.33
N GLY A 102 -4.31 -6.84 -5.61
CA GLY A 102 -3.49 -6.80 -6.83
C GLY A 102 -4.32 -6.93 -8.11
N MET A 103 -5.29 -7.84 -8.12
CA MET A 103 -6.22 -7.99 -9.24
C MET A 103 -7.10 -6.76 -9.44
N LEU A 104 -7.62 -6.19 -8.34
CA LEU A 104 -8.39 -4.96 -8.39
C LEU A 104 -7.55 -3.78 -8.92
N CYS A 105 -6.29 -3.67 -8.47
CA CYS A 105 -5.35 -2.67 -8.98
C CYS A 105 -5.16 -2.80 -10.49
N LEU A 106 -4.94 -4.02 -11.00
CA LEU A 106 -4.80 -4.28 -12.43
C LEU A 106 -6.04 -3.84 -13.21
N ILE A 107 -7.23 -4.19 -12.72
CA ILE A 107 -8.50 -3.78 -13.34
C ILE A 107 -8.62 -2.26 -13.37
N CYS A 108 -8.30 -1.57 -12.27
CA CYS A 108 -8.34 -0.11 -12.21
C CYS A 108 -7.41 0.54 -13.23
N TYR A 109 -6.20 0.00 -13.38
CA TYR A 109 -5.25 0.48 -14.38
C TYR A 109 -5.76 0.26 -15.81
N LEU A 110 -6.33 -0.91 -16.10
CA LEU A 110 -6.93 -1.18 -17.41
C LEU A 110 -8.10 -0.24 -17.71
N VAL A 111 -8.98 -0.01 -16.73
CA VAL A 111 -10.10 0.93 -16.89
C VAL A 111 -9.56 2.35 -17.13
N ALA A 112 -8.61 2.81 -16.34
CA ALA A 112 -8.06 4.16 -16.47
C ALA A 112 -7.31 4.38 -17.79
N SER A 113 -6.64 3.34 -18.33
CA SER A 113 -5.84 3.45 -19.55
C SER A 113 -6.61 3.20 -20.84
N LEU A 114 -7.67 2.38 -20.80
CA LEU A 114 -8.43 1.99 -21.99
C LEU A 114 -9.72 2.80 -22.16
N SER A 115 -10.15 3.53 -21.14
CA SER A 115 -11.39 4.31 -21.20
C SER A 115 -11.14 5.71 -21.75
N ASP A 116 -11.88 6.06 -22.79
CA ASP A 116 -11.93 7.42 -23.33
C ASP A 116 -12.82 8.37 -22.49
N ILE A 117 -13.50 7.83 -21.48
CA ILE A 117 -14.41 8.59 -20.61
C ILE A 117 -13.64 9.03 -19.35
N PRO A 118 -13.37 10.35 -19.16
CA PRO A 118 -12.60 10.84 -18.01
C PRO A 118 -13.18 10.43 -16.66
N MET A 119 -14.51 10.33 -16.55
CA MET A 119 -15.20 9.92 -15.34
C MET A 119 -14.85 8.47 -14.93
N LEU A 120 -14.69 7.56 -15.89
CA LEU A 120 -14.27 6.20 -15.64
C LEU A 120 -12.79 6.15 -15.23
N GLY A 121 -11.95 6.99 -15.82
CA GLY A 121 -10.56 7.16 -15.40
C GLY A 121 -10.44 7.63 -13.95
N LEU A 122 -11.22 8.63 -13.57
CA LEU A 122 -11.28 9.12 -12.18
C LEU A 122 -11.79 8.04 -11.22
N ALA A 123 -12.85 7.32 -11.58
CA ALA A 123 -13.36 6.22 -10.76
C ALA A 123 -12.31 5.10 -10.60
N GLY A 124 -11.58 4.78 -11.67
CA GLY A 124 -10.45 3.84 -11.63
C GLY A 124 -9.37 4.30 -10.65
N CYS A 125 -9.01 5.58 -10.65
CA CYS A 125 -8.05 6.16 -9.70
C CYS A 125 -8.52 6.03 -8.25
N ILE A 126 -9.78 6.40 -7.97
CA ILE A 126 -10.36 6.35 -6.62
C ILE A 126 -10.36 4.92 -6.08
N ILE A 127 -10.83 3.96 -6.89
CA ILE A 127 -10.88 2.54 -6.50
C ILE A 127 -9.46 1.96 -6.39
N CYS A 128 -8.53 2.39 -7.22
CA CYS A 128 -7.13 2.00 -7.13
C CYS A 128 -6.51 2.41 -5.79
N GLY A 129 -6.83 3.61 -5.27
CA GLY A 129 -6.41 4.04 -3.94
C GLY A 129 -6.80 3.05 -2.86
N PHE A 130 -8.04 2.54 -2.90
CA PHE A 130 -8.49 1.48 -2.00
C PHE A 130 -7.66 0.20 -2.14
N SER A 131 -7.37 -0.21 -3.36
CA SER A 131 -6.60 -1.41 -3.68
C SER A 131 -5.15 -1.35 -3.17
N VAL A 132 -4.42 -0.26 -3.44
CA VAL A 132 -3.00 -0.14 -3.05
C VAL A 132 -2.81 0.08 -1.56
N GLY A 133 -3.85 0.53 -0.85
CA GLY A 133 -3.79 0.85 0.57
C GLY A 133 -3.28 -0.28 1.47
N ILE A 134 -3.58 -1.54 1.14
CA ILE A 134 -3.16 -2.72 1.90
C ILE A 134 -1.80 -3.27 1.45
N MET A 135 -1.32 -2.93 0.25
CA MET A 135 -0.15 -3.60 -0.32
C MET A 135 1.11 -3.41 0.52
N TRP A 136 1.34 -2.21 1.04
CA TRP A 136 2.48 -1.93 1.92
C TRP A 136 2.40 -2.66 3.26
N PRO A 137 1.37 -2.42 4.10
CA PRO A 137 1.29 -3.07 5.40
C PRO A 137 1.14 -4.58 5.29
N GLY A 138 0.44 -5.06 4.27
CA GLY A 138 0.29 -6.48 4.00
C GLY A 138 1.60 -7.17 3.66
N THR A 139 2.43 -6.56 2.79
CA THR A 139 3.75 -7.11 2.45
C THR A 139 4.67 -7.18 3.67
N ILE A 140 4.70 -6.12 4.48
CA ILE A 140 5.48 -6.07 5.72
C ILE A 140 5.01 -7.17 6.68
N SER A 141 3.69 -7.32 6.87
CA SER A 141 3.12 -8.35 7.75
C SER A 141 3.45 -9.76 7.28
N ILE A 142 3.38 -10.05 5.99
CA ILE A 142 3.76 -11.35 5.43
C ILE A 142 5.26 -11.60 5.61
N CYS A 143 6.08 -10.59 5.34
CA CYS A 143 7.53 -10.70 5.44
C CYS A 143 7.95 -10.99 6.89
N SER A 144 7.43 -10.24 7.87
CA SER A 144 7.72 -10.45 9.28
C SER A 144 7.22 -11.80 9.80
N GLY A 145 6.04 -12.23 9.37
CA GLY A 145 5.50 -13.53 9.76
C GLY A 145 6.28 -14.73 9.20
N LYS A 146 6.87 -14.58 8.00
CA LYS A 146 7.68 -15.64 7.38
C LYS A 146 9.15 -15.62 7.79
N MET A 147 9.64 -14.52 8.32
CA MET A 147 11.03 -14.34 8.73
C MET A 147 11.12 -13.72 10.14
N PRO A 148 10.71 -14.44 11.19
CA PRO A 148 10.76 -13.91 12.56
C PRO A 148 12.20 -13.58 13.03
N SER A 149 13.20 -14.24 12.45
CA SER A 149 14.63 -13.98 12.71
C SER A 149 15.23 -12.80 11.92
N GLY A 150 14.45 -12.14 11.05
CA GLY A 150 14.93 -11.03 10.22
C GLY A 150 15.32 -9.79 11.01
N GLY A 151 14.78 -9.63 12.22
CA GLY A 151 15.11 -8.53 13.13
C GLY A 151 14.85 -7.14 12.53
N THR A 152 15.49 -6.12 13.10
CA THR A 152 15.38 -4.73 12.67
C THR A 152 16.00 -4.49 11.28
N ALA A 153 16.98 -5.30 10.87
CA ALA A 153 17.64 -5.18 9.56
C ALA A 153 16.66 -5.36 8.39
N MET A 154 15.58 -6.15 8.57
CA MET A 154 14.55 -6.38 7.58
C MET A 154 13.73 -5.12 7.26
N PHE A 155 13.59 -4.20 8.23
CA PHE A 155 12.83 -2.96 8.09
C PHE A 155 13.70 -1.76 7.72
N ALA A 156 15.03 -1.92 7.71
CA ALA A 156 15.98 -0.85 7.42
C ALA A 156 16.33 -0.74 5.92
N LEU A 157 15.93 -1.72 5.11
CA LEU A 157 16.10 -1.79 3.65
C LEU A 157 14.80 -1.47 2.95
#